data_8544fe753ad120cb7d80e7f882066d95
#
_entry.id   8544fe753ad120cb7d80e7f882066d95
#
_cell.length_a   1.000
_cell.length_b   1.000
_cell.length_c   1.000
_cell.angle_alpha   90.00
_cell.angle_beta   90.00
_cell.angle_gamma   90.00
#
_symmetry.space_group_name_H-M   'P 1'
#
loop_
_entity.id
_entity.type
_entity.pdbx_description
1 polymer ?
#
loop_
_entity_poly.entity_id
_entity_poly.type
_entity_poly.pdbx_seq_one_letter_code
_entity_poly.pdbx_strand_id
1 'polypeptide(L)'
;MLPLMSEASAISSTVHVLRHGEVHNPESILYGRQPGWRLSERGLAMAEAVAKWSKDLSLGAIHASPLERAQQTAAPIAQEHGLKINTDDRLIEAANIFEGKPFGVGDGVLKRPGAWRHLWNPWRPSWGEPYVEQIERMKAAVEHARLLAEGKDALVVSHQLPIWILRSSIEGRPFLHDPRKRQCSLASVTSLHFDASGKVVGLSYSEPARHLLPEKKK
;
A
#
# COMPACT_ATOMS: atom_id res chain seq x y z
N MET A 1 27.98 -22.56 30.27
CA MET A 1 26.59 -22.17 30.04
C MET A 1 26.56 -21.44 28.69
N LEU A 2 26.23 -22.17 27.58
CA LEU A 2 26.19 -21.61 26.24
C LEU A 2 24.91 -20.76 26.13
N PRO A 3 24.96 -19.57 25.54
CA PRO A 3 23.75 -18.79 25.31
C PRO A 3 22.86 -19.55 24.32
N LEU A 4 21.60 -19.74 24.69
CA LEU A 4 20.52 -20.21 23.80
C LEU A 4 20.49 -19.28 22.56
N MET A 5 20.85 -19.84 21.41
CA MET A 5 20.64 -19.18 20.14
C MET A 5 19.12 -18.94 20.03
N SER A 6 18.73 -17.67 19.87
CA SER A 6 17.35 -17.27 19.59
C SER A 6 16.88 -18.08 18.38
N GLU A 7 15.93 -19.00 18.59
CA GLU A 7 15.22 -19.63 17.49
C GLU A 7 14.58 -18.52 16.65
N ALA A 8 15.01 -18.37 15.43
CA ALA A 8 14.33 -17.50 14.48
C ALA A 8 12.88 -18.01 14.39
N SER A 9 11.93 -17.22 14.86
CA SER A 9 10.51 -17.60 14.87
C SER A 9 10.11 -17.99 13.44
N ALA A 10 9.65 -19.22 13.26
CA ALA A 10 9.22 -19.71 11.96
C ALA A 10 8.04 -18.85 11.46
N ILE A 11 8.07 -18.51 10.17
CA ILE A 11 6.97 -17.80 9.51
C ILE A 11 5.76 -18.72 9.47
N SER A 12 4.64 -18.27 10.03
CA SER A 12 3.37 -18.98 10.10
C SER A 12 2.40 -18.54 9.01
N SER A 13 2.39 -17.26 8.67
CA SER A 13 1.54 -16.67 7.61
C SER A 13 2.15 -15.39 7.08
N THR A 14 1.70 -14.98 5.89
CA THR A 14 2.14 -13.73 5.27
C THR A 14 0.94 -12.88 4.86
N VAL A 15 1.01 -11.56 5.08
CA VAL A 15 0.06 -10.62 4.48
C VAL A 15 0.78 -9.79 3.43
N HIS A 16 0.35 -9.93 2.19
CA HIS A 16 0.87 -9.21 1.03
C HIS A 16 0.13 -7.88 0.87
N VAL A 17 0.80 -6.77 1.14
CA VAL A 17 0.24 -5.42 1.04
C VAL A 17 0.62 -4.85 -0.33
N LEU A 18 -0.36 -4.80 -1.23
CA LEU A 18 -0.22 -4.42 -2.63
C LEU A 18 -0.65 -2.95 -2.84
N ARG A 19 0.17 -2.16 -3.51
CA ARG A 19 -0.25 -0.87 -4.04
C ARG A 19 -1.01 -1.06 -5.35
N HIS A 20 -2.11 -0.31 -5.55
CA HIS A 20 -2.85 -0.31 -6.81
C HIS A 20 -1.96 0.00 -8.02
N GLY A 21 -2.38 -0.45 -9.22
CA GLY A 21 -1.75 -0.18 -10.50
C GLY A 21 -1.84 1.28 -10.94
N GLU A 22 -1.30 1.60 -12.11
CA GLU A 22 -1.33 2.94 -12.67
C GLU A 22 -2.77 3.42 -12.92
N VAL A 23 -3.03 4.69 -12.58
CA VAL A 23 -4.32 5.35 -12.82
C VAL A 23 -4.25 6.18 -14.09
N HIS A 24 -5.33 6.22 -14.87
CA HIS A 24 -5.45 7.14 -16.00
C HIS A 24 -5.56 8.59 -15.48
N ASN A 25 -4.46 9.33 -15.54
CA ASN A 25 -4.35 10.68 -14.97
C ASN A 25 -3.45 11.58 -15.84
N PRO A 26 -3.91 11.95 -17.05
CA PRO A 26 -3.11 12.75 -17.98
C PRO A 26 -2.82 14.16 -17.45
N GLU A 27 -3.69 14.71 -16.61
CA GLU A 27 -3.58 16.06 -16.04
C GLU A 27 -2.76 16.13 -14.75
N SER A 28 -2.23 15.00 -14.28
CA SER A 28 -1.45 14.91 -13.03
C SER A 28 -2.17 15.47 -11.80
N ILE A 29 -3.48 15.22 -11.70
CA ILE A 29 -4.31 15.63 -10.55
C ILE A 29 -3.96 14.80 -9.33
N LEU A 30 -3.89 15.43 -8.17
CA LEU A 30 -3.85 14.72 -6.90
C LEU A 30 -5.26 14.21 -6.57
N TYR A 31 -5.56 12.99 -6.97
CA TYR A 31 -6.92 12.44 -6.87
C TYR A 31 -7.28 11.94 -5.46
N GLY A 32 -6.30 11.65 -4.59
CA GLY A 32 -6.53 11.28 -3.18
C GLY A 32 -7.65 10.23 -2.99
N ARG A 33 -8.70 10.62 -2.28
CA ARG A 33 -9.90 9.80 -2.02
C ARG A 33 -11.03 9.98 -3.03
N GLN A 34 -10.84 10.82 -4.03
CA GLN A 34 -11.90 11.09 -5.02
C GLN A 34 -12.30 9.81 -5.77
N PRO A 35 -13.60 9.58 -6.00
CA PRO A 35 -14.11 8.47 -6.81
C PRO A 35 -13.87 8.70 -8.31
N GLY A 36 -14.09 7.67 -9.13
CA GLY A 36 -14.00 7.74 -10.59
C GLY A 36 -12.59 7.59 -11.15
N TRP A 37 -11.55 7.54 -10.33
CA TRP A 37 -10.17 7.37 -10.76
C TRP A 37 -9.84 5.89 -10.95
N ARG A 38 -9.96 5.45 -12.21
CA ARG A 38 -9.77 4.05 -12.65
C ARG A 38 -8.35 3.80 -13.15
N LEU A 39 -7.98 2.53 -13.23
CA LEU A 39 -6.72 2.11 -13.82
C LEU A 39 -6.63 2.52 -15.29
N SER A 40 -5.41 2.87 -15.74
CA SER A 40 -5.06 2.96 -17.15
C SER A 40 -4.96 1.55 -17.76
N GLU A 41 -4.83 1.45 -19.08
CA GLU A 41 -4.52 0.17 -19.75
C GLU A 41 -3.25 -0.47 -19.19
N ARG A 42 -2.22 0.35 -18.94
CA ARG A 42 -0.99 -0.10 -18.27
C ARG A 42 -1.27 -0.56 -16.84
N GLY A 43 -2.12 0.13 -16.11
CA GLY A 43 -2.53 -0.24 -14.75
C GLY A 43 -3.27 -1.58 -14.72
N LEU A 44 -4.11 -1.88 -15.71
CA LEU A 44 -4.76 -3.18 -15.87
C LEU A 44 -3.72 -4.27 -16.17
N ALA A 45 -2.77 -4.01 -17.07
CA ALA A 45 -1.66 -4.96 -17.33
C ALA A 45 -0.79 -5.19 -16.09
N MET A 46 -0.58 -4.16 -15.25
CA MET A 46 0.10 -4.31 -13.95
C MET A 46 -0.67 -5.24 -13.00
N ALA A 47 -2.00 -5.11 -12.94
CA ALA A 47 -2.85 -5.97 -12.10
C ALA A 47 -2.76 -7.44 -12.55
N GLU A 48 -2.78 -7.69 -13.86
CA GLU A 48 -2.57 -9.03 -14.44
C GLU A 48 -1.18 -9.60 -14.13
N ALA A 49 -0.13 -8.76 -14.16
CA ALA A 49 1.21 -9.20 -13.79
C ALA A 49 1.30 -9.62 -12.31
N VAL A 50 0.57 -8.93 -11.42
CA VAL A 50 0.49 -9.31 -10.01
C VAL A 50 -0.33 -10.60 -9.84
N ALA A 51 -1.42 -10.78 -10.58
CA ALA A 51 -2.19 -12.03 -10.56
C ALA A 51 -1.31 -13.23 -10.94
N LYS A 52 -0.53 -13.13 -12.02
CA LYS A 52 0.44 -14.15 -12.41
C LYS A 52 1.49 -14.42 -11.33
N TRP A 53 2.02 -13.37 -10.70
CA TRP A 53 2.99 -13.49 -9.61
C TRP A 53 2.39 -14.20 -8.39
N SER A 54 1.12 -13.96 -8.09
CA SER A 54 0.44 -14.54 -6.93
C SER A 54 0.00 -16.00 -7.13
N LYS A 55 0.07 -16.54 -8.34
CA LYS A 55 -0.47 -17.85 -8.71
C LYS A 55 -0.06 -18.99 -7.78
N ASP A 56 1.20 -18.99 -7.36
CA ASP A 56 1.77 -20.04 -6.51
C ASP A 56 1.61 -19.74 -5.00
N LEU A 57 0.97 -18.61 -4.64
CA LEU A 57 0.67 -18.28 -3.25
C LEU A 57 -0.56 -19.04 -2.77
N SER A 58 -0.55 -19.45 -1.51
CA SER A 58 -1.73 -20.07 -0.86
C SER A 58 -2.59 -18.98 -0.22
N LEU A 59 -3.30 -18.18 -1.03
CA LEU A 59 -4.17 -17.13 -0.51
C LEU A 59 -5.47 -17.70 0.07
N GLY A 60 -5.87 -17.21 1.26
CA GLY A 60 -7.14 -17.51 1.91
C GLY A 60 -8.09 -16.30 1.96
N ALA A 61 -7.55 -15.07 1.87
CA ALA A 61 -8.35 -13.85 1.92
C ALA A 61 -7.78 -12.76 1.02
N ILE A 62 -8.67 -11.99 0.39
CA ILE A 62 -8.32 -10.79 -0.38
C ILE A 62 -9.19 -9.63 0.13
N HIS A 63 -8.54 -8.54 0.54
CA HIS A 63 -9.18 -7.31 0.94
C HIS A 63 -8.73 -6.15 0.03
N ALA A 64 -9.60 -5.19 -0.23
CA ALA A 64 -9.25 -4.03 -1.03
C ALA A 64 -9.91 -2.75 -0.50
N SER A 65 -9.19 -1.65 -0.65
CA SER A 65 -9.75 -0.30 -0.49
C SER A 65 -11.02 -0.14 -1.33
N PRO A 66 -12.02 0.65 -0.89
CA PRO A 66 -13.26 0.89 -1.64
C PRO A 66 -13.05 1.65 -2.95
N LEU A 67 -11.87 2.25 -3.17
CA LEU A 67 -11.59 3.04 -4.37
C LEU A 67 -11.41 2.15 -5.61
N GLU A 68 -12.01 2.56 -6.74
CA GLU A 68 -12.14 1.76 -7.97
C GLU A 68 -10.79 1.20 -8.44
N ARG A 69 -9.72 1.97 -8.41
CA ARG A 69 -8.38 1.54 -8.81
C ARG A 69 -7.83 0.38 -7.97
N ALA A 70 -8.19 0.32 -6.68
CA ALA A 70 -7.79 -0.79 -5.80
C ALA A 70 -8.63 -2.04 -6.07
N GLN A 71 -9.94 -1.87 -6.27
CA GLN A 71 -10.85 -2.94 -6.65
C GLN A 71 -10.45 -3.55 -8.00
N GLN A 72 -10.15 -2.71 -9.00
CA GLN A 72 -9.68 -3.16 -10.31
C GLN A 72 -8.32 -3.87 -10.24
N THR A 73 -7.44 -3.46 -9.32
CA THR A 73 -6.15 -4.15 -9.11
C THR A 73 -6.35 -5.51 -8.45
N ALA A 74 -7.30 -5.63 -7.53
CA ALA A 74 -7.60 -6.89 -6.84
C ALA A 74 -8.34 -7.91 -7.72
N ALA A 75 -9.12 -7.44 -8.70
CA ALA A 75 -10.04 -8.28 -9.47
C ALA A 75 -9.36 -9.48 -10.18
N PRO A 76 -8.29 -9.34 -10.97
CA PRO A 76 -7.65 -10.48 -11.62
C PRO A 76 -6.99 -11.45 -10.62
N ILE A 77 -6.52 -10.95 -9.46
CA ILE A 77 -5.96 -11.78 -8.40
C ILE A 77 -7.07 -12.63 -7.76
N ALA A 78 -8.21 -12.01 -7.49
CA ALA A 78 -9.37 -12.69 -6.94
C ALA A 78 -9.90 -13.78 -7.88
N GLN A 79 -9.90 -13.50 -9.18
CA GLN A 79 -10.27 -14.47 -10.22
C GLN A 79 -9.29 -15.65 -10.26
N GLU A 80 -7.98 -15.41 -10.23
CA GLU A 80 -6.93 -16.46 -10.25
C GLU A 80 -7.07 -17.43 -9.08
N HIS A 81 -7.43 -16.91 -7.89
CA HIS A 81 -7.54 -17.71 -6.66
C HIS A 81 -8.96 -18.20 -6.35
N GLY A 82 -9.97 -17.83 -7.15
CA GLY A 82 -11.37 -18.17 -6.87
C GLY A 82 -11.90 -17.56 -5.57
N LEU A 83 -11.35 -16.42 -5.13
CA LEU A 83 -11.71 -15.73 -3.91
C LEU A 83 -12.58 -14.50 -4.16
N LYS A 84 -13.37 -14.11 -3.15
CA LYS A 84 -14.10 -12.84 -3.16
C LYS A 84 -13.20 -11.70 -2.66
N ILE A 85 -13.43 -10.49 -3.18
CA ILE A 85 -12.80 -9.28 -2.67
C ILE A 85 -13.65 -8.74 -1.52
N ASN A 86 -13.06 -8.65 -0.34
CA ASN A 86 -13.67 -8.00 0.82
C ASN A 86 -13.29 -6.52 0.79
N THR A 87 -14.26 -5.63 0.63
CA THR A 87 -14.03 -4.19 0.69
C THR A 87 -13.80 -3.77 2.14
N ASP A 88 -12.71 -3.02 2.38
CA ASP A 88 -12.32 -2.57 3.71
C ASP A 88 -11.92 -1.08 3.68
N ASP A 89 -12.73 -0.24 4.31
CA ASP A 89 -12.53 1.21 4.35
C ASP A 89 -11.23 1.62 5.06
N ARG A 90 -10.70 0.76 5.92
CA ARG A 90 -9.41 0.97 6.60
C ARG A 90 -8.22 0.98 5.64
N LEU A 91 -8.39 0.45 4.42
CA LEU A 91 -7.37 0.41 3.37
C LEU A 91 -7.39 1.63 2.44
N ILE A 92 -8.28 2.61 2.67
CA ILE A 92 -8.42 3.80 1.83
C ILE A 92 -7.15 4.67 1.84
N GLU A 93 -6.94 5.48 0.80
CA GLU A 93 -5.83 6.44 0.73
C GLU A 93 -5.86 7.44 1.90
N ALA A 94 -4.73 8.02 2.24
CA ALA A 94 -4.68 9.09 3.22
C ALA A 94 -5.42 10.33 2.73
N ALA A 95 -6.23 10.96 3.59
CA ALA A 95 -6.88 12.22 3.27
C ALA A 95 -5.85 13.32 3.02
N ASN A 96 -6.10 14.20 2.04
CA ASN A 96 -5.23 15.30 1.71
C ASN A 96 -6.06 16.52 1.27
N ILE A 97 -5.85 17.68 1.91
CA ILE A 97 -6.56 18.93 1.60
C ILE A 97 -6.28 19.49 0.19
N PHE A 98 -5.27 18.96 -0.49
CA PHE A 98 -4.91 19.37 -1.86
C PHE A 98 -5.56 18.49 -2.94
N GLU A 99 -6.47 17.58 -2.57
CA GLU A 99 -7.21 16.75 -3.54
C GLU A 99 -7.93 17.58 -4.59
N GLY A 100 -7.94 17.08 -5.82
CA GLY A 100 -8.53 17.77 -6.98
C GLY A 100 -7.66 18.85 -7.61
N LYS A 101 -6.46 19.12 -7.08
CA LYS A 101 -5.55 20.11 -7.64
C LYS A 101 -4.43 19.45 -8.46
N PRO A 102 -3.90 20.12 -9.48
CA PRO A 102 -2.75 19.63 -10.27
C PRO A 102 -1.47 19.72 -9.43
N PHE A 103 -1.30 18.77 -8.50
CA PHE A 103 -0.10 18.63 -7.67
C PHE A 103 0.49 17.25 -7.87
N GLY A 104 1.66 17.17 -8.49
CA GLY A 104 2.49 15.98 -8.47
C GLY A 104 3.42 15.94 -7.25
N VAL A 105 3.86 14.76 -6.90
CA VAL A 105 4.91 14.57 -5.87
C VAL A 105 6.20 15.23 -6.38
N GLY A 106 6.61 16.30 -5.71
CA GLY A 106 7.80 17.07 -6.11
C GLY A 106 7.54 18.37 -6.87
N ASP A 107 6.28 18.71 -7.20
CA ASP A 107 5.91 19.88 -8.03
C ASP A 107 6.03 21.25 -7.33
N GLY A 108 6.83 21.31 -6.28
CA GLY A 108 7.16 22.61 -5.69
C GLY A 108 6.01 23.27 -4.93
N VAL A 109 5.14 22.49 -4.25
CA VAL A 109 4.16 23.02 -3.28
C VAL A 109 4.83 23.99 -2.31
N LEU A 110 6.08 23.72 -1.93
CA LEU A 110 6.91 24.60 -1.11
C LEU A 110 7.22 25.96 -1.77
N LYS A 111 7.07 26.08 -3.09
CA LYS A 111 7.27 27.34 -3.82
C LYS A 111 6.00 28.21 -3.87
N ARG A 112 4.88 27.73 -3.32
CA ARG A 112 3.60 28.46 -3.31
C ARG A 112 3.32 29.02 -1.92
N PRO A 113 3.45 30.34 -1.68
CA PRO A 113 3.27 30.94 -0.34
C PRO A 113 1.93 30.61 0.31
N GLY A 114 0.85 30.49 -0.48
CA GLY A 114 -0.47 30.13 0.03
C GLY A 114 -0.59 28.71 0.60
N ALA A 115 0.35 27.79 0.29
CA ALA A 115 0.37 26.44 0.83
C ALA A 115 1.07 26.36 2.20
N TRP A 116 1.92 27.33 2.54
CA TRP A 116 2.73 27.32 3.78
C TRP A 116 1.86 27.34 5.05
N ARG A 117 0.73 28.02 5.02
CA ARG A 117 -0.23 28.02 6.13
C ARG A 117 -0.77 26.62 6.47
N HIS A 118 -0.68 25.67 5.53
CA HIS A 118 -1.11 24.29 5.69
C HIS A 118 0.04 23.33 5.97
N LEU A 119 1.30 23.77 5.89
CA LEU A 119 2.50 22.95 6.02
C LEU A 119 3.26 23.22 7.34
N TRP A 120 2.59 23.82 8.33
CA TRP A 120 3.24 24.28 9.58
C TRP A 120 3.65 23.13 10.51
N ASN A 121 3.03 21.96 10.42
CA ASN A 121 3.38 20.83 11.28
C ASN A 121 3.69 19.55 10.45
N PRO A 122 4.97 19.28 10.14
CA PRO A 122 5.36 18.10 9.38
C PRO A 122 5.33 16.80 10.21
N TRP A 123 5.31 16.88 11.53
CA TRP A 123 5.26 15.72 12.42
C TRP A 123 3.83 15.16 12.53
N ARG A 124 2.84 16.02 12.50
CA ARG A 124 1.43 15.69 12.40
C ARG A 124 0.90 16.42 11.18
N PRO A 125 0.86 15.78 10.00
CA PRO A 125 0.63 16.47 8.75
C PRO A 125 -0.65 17.29 8.80
N SER A 126 -0.49 18.62 8.90
CA SER A 126 -1.60 19.57 8.95
C SER A 126 -2.37 19.66 7.62
N TRP A 127 -1.84 19.02 6.59
CA TRP A 127 -2.44 18.92 5.24
C TRP A 127 -3.15 17.59 4.98
N GLY A 128 -3.20 16.67 5.96
CA GLY A 128 -3.76 15.34 5.73
C GLY A 128 -4.05 14.56 7.00
N GLU A 129 -4.33 13.29 6.82
CA GLU A 129 -4.61 12.35 7.91
C GLU A 129 -3.36 12.12 8.79
N PRO A 130 -3.48 12.17 10.13
CA PRO A 130 -2.37 11.91 11.04
C PRO A 130 -1.74 10.53 10.82
N TYR A 131 -0.41 10.43 10.88
CA TYR A 131 0.30 9.17 10.65
C TYR A 131 -0.11 8.07 11.63
N VAL A 132 -0.39 8.41 12.89
CA VAL A 132 -0.82 7.43 13.91
C VAL A 132 -2.15 6.79 13.51
N GLU A 133 -3.12 7.58 13.05
CA GLU A 133 -4.43 7.08 12.61
C GLU A 133 -4.29 6.16 11.38
N GLN A 134 -3.39 6.52 10.42
CA GLN A 134 -3.08 5.67 9.28
C GLN A 134 -2.47 4.32 9.72
N ILE A 135 -1.55 4.33 10.69
CA ILE A 135 -0.92 3.12 11.23
C ILE A 135 -1.95 2.22 11.89
N GLU A 136 -2.79 2.78 12.75
CA GLU A 136 -3.80 2.03 13.50
C GLU A 136 -4.80 1.34 12.56
N ARG A 137 -5.38 2.09 11.60
CA ARG A 137 -6.32 1.50 10.65
C ARG A 137 -5.69 0.46 9.73
N MET A 138 -4.47 0.72 9.25
CA MET A 138 -3.75 -0.23 8.39
C MET A 138 -3.37 -1.51 9.13
N LYS A 139 -2.88 -1.41 10.36
CA LYS A 139 -2.60 -2.58 11.22
C LYS A 139 -3.86 -3.40 11.47
N ALA A 140 -4.97 -2.73 11.79
CA ALA A 140 -6.25 -3.39 12.02
C ALA A 140 -6.79 -4.09 10.75
N ALA A 141 -6.60 -3.50 9.56
CA ALA A 141 -6.99 -4.13 8.29
C ALA A 141 -6.11 -5.34 7.95
N VAL A 142 -4.79 -5.23 8.13
CA VAL A 142 -3.83 -6.31 7.91
C VAL A 142 -4.12 -7.49 8.84
N GLU A 143 -4.32 -7.23 10.12
CA GLU A 143 -4.63 -8.28 11.09
C GLU A 143 -5.98 -8.96 10.80
N HIS A 144 -6.99 -8.19 10.43
CA HIS A 144 -8.29 -8.73 10.02
C HIS A 144 -8.17 -9.65 8.79
N ALA A 145 -7.43 -9.22 7.77
CA ALA A 145 -7.19 -10.04 6.58
C ALA A 145 -6.43 -11.33 6.92
N ARG A 146 -5.40 -11.24 7.79
CA ARG A 146 -4.62 -12.38 8.27
C ARG A 146 -5.50 -13.42 8.98
N LEU A 147 -6.38 -12.97 9.86
CA LEU A 147 -7.27 -13.86 10.60
C LEU A 147 -8.29 -14.54 9.68
N LEU A 148 -8.86 -13.82 8.71
CA LEU A 148 -9.80 -14.38 7.73
C LEU A 148 -9.16 -15.33 6.72
N ALA A 149 -7.83 -15.30 6.58
CA ALA A 149 -7.11 -16.24 5.73
C ALA A 149 -6.96 -17.65 6.32
N GLU A 150 -7.37 -17.88 7.57
CA GLU A 150 -7.43 -19.19 8.24
C GLU A 150 -6.12 -19.99 8.11
N GLY A 151 -4.99 -19.36 8.43
CA GLY A 151 -3.65 -19.98 8.39
C GLY A 151 -2.97 -19.98 7.02
N LYS A 152 -3.66 -19.50 5.98
CA LYS A 152 -3.06 -19.20 4.65
C LYS A 152 -2.54 -17.77 4.61
N ASP A 153 -1.99 -17.38 3.46
CA ASP A 153 -1.60 -15.99 3.22
C ASP A 153 -2.83 -15.12 2.91
N ALA A 154 -2.71 -13.82 3.19
CA ALA A 154 -3.71 -12.83 2.81
C ALA A 154 -3.11 -11.79 1.85
N LEU A 155 -3.96 -11.18 1.02
CA LEU A 155 -3.57 -10.06 0.19
C LEU A 155 -4.47 -8.87 0.46
N VAL A 156 -3.88 -7.70 0.67
CA VAL A 156 -4.62 -6.44 0.87
C VAL A 156 -4.18 -5.40 -0.15
N VAL A 157 -5.12 -4.75 -0.84
CA VAL A 157 -4.84 -3.73 -1.85
C VAL A 157 -5.14 -2.36 -1.29
N SER A 158 -4.12 -1.51 -1.26
CA SER A 158 -4.19 -0.15 -0.71
C SER A 158 -3.40 0.84 -1.57
N HIS A 159 -2.93 1.93 -0.98
CA HIS A 159 -2.36 3.10 -1.66
C HIS A 159 -0.98 3.44 -1.12
N GLN A 160 -0.27 4.33 -1.82
CA GLN A 160 1.15 4.59 -1.57
C GLN A 160 1.45 5.06 -0.15
N LEU A 161 0.73 6.08 0.35
CA LEU A 161 1.08 6.67 1.64
C LEU A 161 0.73 5.75 2.81
N PRO A 162 -0.48 5.15 2.91
CA PRO A 162 -0.80 4.22 3.98
C PRO A 162 0.15 3.02 4.04
N ILE A 163 0.52 2.44 2.89
CA ILE A 163 1.49 1.33 2.82
C ILE A 163 2.86 1.76 3.33
N TRP A 164 3.34 2.93 2.88
CA TRP A 164 4.64 3.45 3.29
C TRP A 164 4.71 3.75 4.79
N ILE A 165 3.65 4.35 5.35
CA ILE A 165 3.58 4.67 6.77
C ILE A 165 3.47 3.41 7.63
N LEU A 166 2.67 2.42 7.22
CA LEU A 166 2.63 1.11 7.87
C LEU A 166 4.02 0.46 7.90
N ARG A 167 4.68 0.38 6.75
CA ARG A 167 6.04 -0.17 6.65
C ARG A 167 7.04 0.59 7.52
N SER A 168 7.03 1.92 7.47
CA SER A 168 7.91 2.75 8.29
C SER A 168 7.71 2.50 9.78
N SER A 169 6.47 2.30 10.22
CA SER A 169 6.16 1.98 11.63
C SER A 169 6.72 0.62 12.06
N ILE A 170 6.71 -0.37 11.18
CA ILE A 170 7.24 -1.72 11.44
C ILE A 170 8.77 -1.70 11.47
N GLU A 171 9.40 -0.98 10.54
CA GLU A 171 10.86 -0.87 10.43
C GLU A 171 11.47 0.15 11.42
N GLY A 172 10.66 0.84 12.25
CA GLY A 172 11.13 1.88 13.18
C GLY A 172 11.72 3.12 12.48
N ARG A 173 11.29 3.39 11.24
CA ARG A 173 11.76 4.54 10.45
C ARG A 173 10.98 5.82 10.79
N PRO A 174 11.60 7.01 10.69
CA PRO A 174 10.90 8.27 10.85
C PRO A 174 9.82 8.44 9.77
N PHE A 175 8.66 8.99 10.16
CA PHE A 175 7.56 9.26 9.23
C PHE A 175 7.82 10.48 8.34
N LEU A 176 8.60 11.45 8.82
CA LEU A 176 9.06 12.56 8.00
C LEU A 176 10.10 12.05 7.00
N HIS A 177 9.77 12.11 5.71
CA HIS A 177 10.59 11.57 4.63
C HIS A 177 10.36 12.31 3.31
N ASP A 178 11.30 12.19 2.39
CA ASP A 178 11.13 12.64 1.01
C ASP A 178 10.19 11.67 0.26
N PRO A 179 9.01 12.12 -0.20
CA PRO A 179 8.03 11.27 -0.91
C PRO A 179 8.59 10.58 -2.16
N ARG A 180 9.62 11.17 -2.80
CA ARG A 180 10.26 10.62 -4.01
C ARG A 180 11.12 9.38 -3.72
N LYS A 181 11.50 9.20 -2.45
CA LYS A 181 12.34 8.07 -1.98
C LYS A 181 11.52 6.90 -1.44
N ARG A 182 10.19 6.95 -1.53
CA ARG A 182 9.33 5.84 -1.10
C ARG A 182 9.56 4.60 -1.96
N GLN A 183 10.01 3.53 -1.35
CA GLN A 183 10.05 2.22 -1.98
C GLN A 183 8.64 1.59 -1.94
N CYS A 184 7.76 2.09 -2.78
CA CYS A 184 6.36 1.67 -2.95
C CYS A 184 5.93 2.04 -4.37
N SER A 185 6.46 1.33 -5.37
CA SER A 185 6.15 1.52 -6.80
C SER A 185 4.71 1.11 -7.10
N LEU A 186 4.17 1.51 -8.26
CA LEU A 186 2.86 1.04 -8.73
C LEU A 186 2.87 -0.49 -8.82
N ALA A 187 1.80 -1.14 -8.36
CA ALA A 187 1.65 -2.58 -8.30
C ALA A 187 2.81 -3.33 -7.59
N SER A 188 3.50 -2.66 -6.66
CA SER A 188 4.49 -3.30 -5.80
C SER A 188 3.84 -3.94 -4.59
N VAL A 189 4.48 -4.98 -4.07
CA VAL A 189 4.02 -5.76 -2.93
C VAL A 189 5.01 -5.61 -1.78
N THR A 190 4.51 -5.22 -0.60
CA THR A 190 5.21 -5.27 0.68
C THR A 190 4.62 -6.45 1.47
N SER A 191 5.41 -7.49 1.69
CA SER A 191 4.95 -8.70 2.39
C SER A 191 5.38 -8.64 3.85
N LEU A 192 4.43 -8.79 4.75
CA LEU A 192 4.63 -8.83 6.20
C LEU A 192 4.57 -10.28 6.64
N HIS A 193 5.65 -10.77 7.25
CA HIS A 193 5.77 -12.16 7.69
C HIS A 193 5.46 -12.24 9.19
N PHE A 194 4.54 -13.13 9.55
CA PHE A 194 4.06 -13.29 10.91
C PHE A 194 4.48 -14.64 11.48
N ASP A 195 4.81 -14.67 12.77
CA ASP A 195 4.97 -15.92 13.52
C ASP A 195 3.59 -16.45 14.00
N ALA A 196 3.62 -17.59 14.67
CA ALA A 196 2.43 -18.24 15.21
C ALA A 196 1.70 -17.41 16.30
N SER A 197 2.39 -16.44 16.92
CA SER A 197 1.78 -15.53 17.90
C SER A 197 1.10 -14.32 17.25
N GLY A 198 1.23 -14.16 15.92
CA GLY A 198 0.73 -13.00 15.20
C GLY A 198 1.66 -11.78 15.24
N LYS A 199 2.90 -11.96 15.67
CA LYS A 199 3.91 -10.89 15.65
C LYS A 199 4.59 -10.84 14.29
N VAL A 200 4.83 -9.63 13.75
CA VAL A 200 5.63 -9.44 12.55
C VAL A 200 7.10 -9.76 12.85
N VAL A 201 7.64 -10.75 12.16
CA VAL A 201 9.02 -11.23 12.30
C VAL A 201 9.91 -10.89 11.11
N GLY A 202 9.33 -10.41 10.03
CA GLY A 202 10.07 -10.01 8.82
C GLY A 202 9.23 -9.21 7.86
N LEU A 203 9.93 -8.59 6.89
CA LEU A 203 9.33 -7.84 5.81
C LEU A 203 10.14 -8.06 4.53
N SER A 204 9.45 -8.26 3.41
CA SER A 204 10.06 -8.29 2.09
C SER A 204 9.34 -7.36 1.11
N TYR A 205 10.01 -6.99 0.02
CA TYR A 205 9.49 -6.09 -1.00
C TYR A 205 9.72 -6.67 -2.38
N SER A 206 8.70 -6.67 -3.22
CA SER A 206 8.78 -7.14 -4.60
C SER A 206 8.03 -6.23 -5.57
N GLU A 207 8.43 -6.25 -6.83
CA GLU A 207 7.86 -5.46 -7.93
C GLU A 207 7.48 -6.38 -9.10
N PRO A 208 6.36 -7.13 -8.99
CA PRO A 208 5.94 -8.06 -10.03
C PRO A 208 5.73 -7.41 -11.40
N ALA A 209 5.26 -6.16 -11.39
CA ALA A 209 4.99 -5.38 -12.60
C ALA A 209 6.13 -4.41 -12.97
N ARG A 210 7.38 -4.65 -12.52
CA ARG A 210 8.52 -3.73 -12.74
C ARG A 210 8.75 -3.38 -14.21
N HIS A 211 8.56 -4.32 -15.11
CA HIS A 211 8.73 -4.14 -16.55
C HIS A 211 7.68 -3.21 -17.20
N LEU A 212 6.59 -2.93 -16.48
CA LEU A 212 5.51 -2.03 -16.90
C LEU A 212 5.60 -0.65 -16.23
N LEU A 213 6.58 -0.42 -15.37
CA LEU A 213 6.73 0.89 -14.73
C LEU A 213 7.06 1.97 -15.78
N PRO A 214 6.47 3.18 -15.67
CA PRO A 214 6.81 4.28 -16.57
C PRO A 214 8.30 4.62 -16.42
N GLU A 215 8.94 4.93 -17.55
CA GLU A 215 10.32 5.40 -17.54
C GLU A 215 10.42 6.68 -16.67
N LYS A 216 11.44 6.72 -15.81
CA LYS A 216 11.71 7.94 -15.05
C LYS A 216 12.09 9.04 -16.04
N LYS A 217 11.25 10.05 -16.16
CA LYS A 217 11.65 11.29 -16.87
C LYS A 217 12.93 11.80 -16.20
N LYS A 218 13.99 11.86 -16.99
CA LYS A 218 15.28 12.45 -16.59
C LYS A 218 15.14 13.92 -16.28
#